data_4b98639d698d18ed6547b423fc404b60
#
_entry.id   4b98639d698d18ed6547b423fc404b60
#
_cell.length_a   1.000
_cell.length_b   1.000
_cell.length_c   1.000
_cell.angle_alpha   90.00
_cell.angle_beta   90.00
_cell.angle_gamma   90.00
#
_symmetry.space_group_name_H-M   'P 1'
#
loop_
_entity.id
_entity.type
_entity.pdbx_description
1 polymer ?
#
loop_
_entity_poly.entity_id
_entity_poly.type
_entity_poly.pdbx_seq_one_letter_code
_entity_poly.pdbx_strand_id
1 'polypeptide(L)'
;MPKKAAIPPVTVHIGGEDHTIRANVQPEYTRKCAKWVDDRISEIRKQVGLIESHKSAILAALSITDEMFQAQAQAEGIRDSSTQRAEALAKRLEEALEETPED
;
A
#
# COMPACT_ATOMS: atom_id res chain seq x y z
N MET A 1 -14.81 -30.41 13.25
CA MET A 1 -14.72 -29.73 13.00
C MET A 1 -14.84 -29.07 12.43
N PRO A 2 -15.00 -28.57 12.63
CA PRO A 2 -15.45 -27.86 12.07
C PRO A 2 -14.96 -27.25 11.33
N LYS A 3 -15.01 -27.19 11.01
CA LYS A 3 -14.61 -26.61 10.38
C LYS A 3 -14.88 -25.58 10.15
N LYS A 4 -14.44 -25.07 10.58
CA LYS A 4 -14.76 -23.91 10.38
C LYS A 4 -15.09 -23.71 9.04
N ALA A 5 -16.03 -23.05 8.76
CA ALA A 5 -16.40 -22.78 7.43
C ALA A 5 -15.28 -22.05 6.74
N ALA A 6 -14.92 -22.54 5.62
CA ALA A 6 -13.87 -21.90 4.88
C ALA A 6 -14.37 -20.58 4.36
N ILE A 7 -13.53 -19.57 4.46
CA ILE A 7 -13.85 -18.29 3.89
C ILE A 7 -13.50 -18.36 2.41
N PRO A 8 -14.43 -18.06 1.53
CA PRO A 8 -14.16 -18.21 0.10
C PRO A 8 -13.10 -17.23 -0.37
N PRO A 9 -12.39 -17.58 -1.41
CA PRO A 9 -11.44 -16.65 -1.98
C PRO A 9 -12.19 -15.48 -2.60
N VAL A 10 -11.53 -14.36 -2.67
CA VAL A 10 -12.12 -13.18 -3.26
C VAL A 10 -11.19 -12.65 -4.34
N THR A 11 -11.75 -12.23 -5.45
CA THR A 11 -10.96 -11.65 -6.51
C THR A 11 -11.03 -10.16 -6.39
N VAL A 12 -9.87 -9.52 -6.34
CA VAL A 12 -9.75 -8.08 -6.22
C VAL A 12 -8.93 -7.55 -7.36
N HIS A 13 -9.15 -6.29 -7.66
CA HIS A 13 -8.47 -5.62 -8.76
C HIS A 13 -7.50 -4.61 -8.17
N ILE A 14 -6.22 -4.84 -8.36
CA ILE A 14 -5.20 -3.98 -7.79
C ILE A 14 -4.15 -3.69 -8.84
N GLY A 15 -3.90 -2.43 -9.06
CA GLY A 15 -2.83 -2.03 -9.96
C GLY A 15 -3.05 -2.44 -11.40
N GLY A 16 -4.30 -2.63 -11.79
CA GLY A 16 -4.61 -3.01 -13.16
C GLY A 16 -4.68 -4.51 -13.38
N GLU A 17 -4.53 -5.29 -12.32
CA GLU A 17 -4.55 -6.74 -12.43
C GLU A 17 -5.51 -7.33 -11.44
N ASP A 18 -6.08 -8.47 -11.78
CA ASP A 18 -6.96 -9.18 -10.89
C ASP A 18 -6.16 -10.20 -10.10
N HIS A 19 -6.45 -10.28 -8.82
CA HIS A 19 -5.80 -11.23 -7.94
C HIS A 19 -6.84 -11.96 -7.13
N THR A 20 -6.68 -13.25 -6.98
CA THR A 20 -7.57 -14.04 -6.16
C THR A 20 -6.87 -14.31 -4.84
N ILE A 21 -7.49 -13.86 -3.77
CA ILE A 21 -6.88 -13.88 -2.45
C ILE A 21 -7.74 -14.70 -1.50
N ARG A 22 -7.09 -15.53 -0.71
CA ARG A 22 -7.75 -16.26 0.34
C ARG A 22 -7.15 -15.82 1.65
N ALA A 23 -7.97 -15.30 2.53
CA ALA A 23 -7.49 -14.79 3.80
C ALA A 23 -8.44 -15.23 4.91
N ASN A 24 -8.02 -15.02 6.14
CA ASN A 24 -8.81 -15.39 7.29
C ASN A 24 -9.76 -14.31 7.72
N VAL A 25 -10.22 -13.52 6.79
CA VAL A 25 -11.14 -12.43 7.10
C VAL A 25 -12.25 -12.47 6.08
N GLN A 26 -13.33 -11.80 6.37
CA GLN A 26 -14.46 -11.78 5.47
C GLN A 26 -14.06 -11.14 4.14
N PRO A 27 -14.64 -11.63 3.04
CA PRO A 27 -14.28 -11.08 1.73
C PRO A 27 -14.46 -9.57 1.62
N GLU A 28 -15.45 -9.03 2.30
CA GLU A 28 -15.66 -7.60 2.23
C GLU A 28 -14.50 -6.83 2.82
N TYR A 29 -13.93 -7.37 3.88
CA TYR A 29 -12.78 -6.70 4.48
C TYR A 29 -11.59 -6.76 3.53
N THR A 30 -11.39 -7.89 2.87
CA THR A 30 -10.32 -8.01 1.91
C THR A 30 -10.52 -7.03 0.76
N ARG A 31 -11.75 -6.87 0.30
CA ARG A 31 -12.01 -5.91 -0.75
C ARG A 31 -11.72 -4.49 -0.31
N LYS A 32 -12.04 -4.18 0.93
CA LYS A 32 -11.76 -2.85 1.46
C LYS A 32 -10.25 -2.59 1.46
N CYS A 33 -9.49 -3.55 1.91
CA CYS A 33 -8.04 -3.40 1.92
C CYS A 33 -7.49 -3.27 0.50
N ALA A 34 -8.03 -4.08 -0.40
CA ALA A 34 -7.56 -4.05 -1.77
C ALA A 34 -7.83 -2.71 -2.42
N LYS A 35 -9.00 -2.14 -2.14
CA LYS A 35 -9.31 -0.84 -2.70
C LYS A 35 -8.37 0.23 -2.17
N TRP A 36 -8.02 0.14 -0.91
CA TRP A 36 -7.09 1.09 -0.32
C TRP A 36 -5.75 1.03 -1.03
N VAL A 37 -5.26 -0.18 -1.28
CA VAL A 37 -3.99 -0.35 -1.97
C VAL A 37 -4.10 0.13 -3.40
N ASP A 38 -5.17 -0.23 -4.06
CA ASP A 38 -5.34 0.15 -5.46
C ASP A 38 -5.40 1.67 -5.60
N ASP A 39 -6.11 2.33 -4.70
CA ASP A 39 -6.18 3.78 -4.75
C ASP A 39 -4.81 4.41 -4.55
N ARG A 40 -4.01 3.85 -3.64
CA ARG A 40 -2.70 4.41 -3.40
C ARG A 40 -1.78 4.21 -4.60
N ILE A 41 -1.87 3.05 -5.23
CA ILE A 41 -1.08 2.82 -6.44
C ILE A 41 -1.48 3.82 -7.50
N SER A 42 -2.76 4.07 -7.63
CA SER A 42 -3.25 5.01 -8.62
C SER A 42 -2.71 6.42 -8.36
N GLU A 43 -2.70 6.82 -7.10
CA GLU A 43 -2.18 8.14 -6.75
C GLU A 43 -0.71 8.25 -7.07
N ILE A 44 0.04 7.22 -6.79
CA ILE A 44 1.47 7.24 -7.04
C ILE A 44 1.73 7.33 -8.53
N ARG A 45 0.97 6.59 -9.32
CA ARG A 45 1.15 6.66 -10.76
C ARG A 45 0.82 8.02 -11.32
N LYS A 46 -0.14 8.70 -10.72
CA LYS A 46 -0.44 10.05 -11.16
C LYS A 46 0.70 11.00 -10.85
N GLN A 47 1.36 10.80 -9.75
CA GLN A 47 2.42 11.69 -9.34
C GLN A 47 3.71 11.45 -10.07
N VAL A 48 4.05 10.20 -10.29
CA VAL A 48 5.35 9.89 -10.85
C VAL A 48 5.32 9.53 -12.32
N GLY A 49 4.13 9.42 -12.89
CA GLY A 49 4.02 9.10 -14.30
C GLY A 49 4.18 7.63 -14.57
N LEU A 50 4.76 7.32 -15.71
CA LEU A 50 4.91 5.94 -16.11
C LEU A 50 5.94 5.24 -15.25
N ILE A 51 5.51 4.18 -14.60
CA ILE A 51 6.37 3.47 -13.70
C ILE A 51 5.91 2.02 -13.71
N GLU A 52 6.82 1.11 -13.54
CA GLU A 52 6.48 -0.31 -13.53
C GLU A 52 5.48 -0.62 -12.45
N SER A 53 4.63 -1.60 -12.73
CA SER A 53 3.66 -2.02 -11.73
C SER A 53 4.32 -2.47 -10.46
N HIS A 54 5.41 -3.21 -10.59
CA HIS A 54 6.11 -3.71 -9.41
C HIS A 54 6.61 -2.56 -8.55
N LYS A 55 7.21 -1.57 -9.19
CA LYS A 55 7.75 -0.45 -8.44
C LYS A 55 6.64 0.39 -7.82
N SER A 56 5.54 0.57 -8.52
CA SER A 56 4.44 1.34 -7.94
C SER A 56 3.85 0.62 -6.75
N ALA A 57 3.81 -0.71 -6.78
CA ALA A 57 3.30 -1.47 -5.65
C ALA A 57 4.21 -1.32 -4.44
N ILE A 58 5.52 -1.32 -4.66
CA ILE A 58 6.46 -1.14 -3.56
C ILE A 58 6.31 0.24 -2.95
N LEU A 59 6.17 1.25 -3.78
CA LEU A 59 6.01 2.60 -3.27
C LEU A 59 4.70 2.74 -2.52
N ALA A 60 3.65 2.10 -3.00
CA ALA A 60 2.38 2.13 -2.29
C ALA A 60 2.50 1.48 -0.93
N ALA A 61 3.19 0.34 -0.87
CA ALA A 61 3.37 -0.35 0.40
C ALA A 61 4.13 0.52 1.38
N LEU A 62 5.19 1.18 0.93
CA LEU A 62 5.94 2.06 1.81
C LEU A 62 5.11 3.22 2.29
N SER A 63 4.32 3.79 1.42
CA SER A 63 3.48 4.93 1.77
C SER A 63 2.44 4.55 2.81
N ILE A 64 1.80 3.41 2.61
CA ILE A 64 0.77 2.97 3.54
C ILE A 64 1.38 2.59 4.88
N THR A 65 2.53 1.94 4.85
CA THR A 65 3.21 1.57 6.09
C THR A 65 3.60 2.80 6.89
N ASP A 66 4.05 3.84 6.19
CA ASP A 66 4.39 5.07 6.89
C ASP A 66 3.16 5.65 7.58
N GLU A 67 2.01 5.63 6.92
CA GLU A 67 0.79 6.12 7.54
C GLU A 67 0.43 5.29 8.76
N MET A 68 0.67 3.99 8.69
CA MET A 68 0.37 3.14 9.82
C MET A 68 1.22 3.53 11.03
N PHE A 69 2.51 3.73 10.81
CA PHE A 69 3.38 4.09 11.91
C PHE A 69 3.04 5.46 12.47
N GLN A 70 2.65 6.39 11.60
CA GLN A 70 2.24 7.69 12.10
C GLN A 70 0.97 7.60 12.93
N ALA A 71 0.03 6.78 12.49
CA ALA A 71 -1.19 6.60 13.24
C ALA A 71 -0.91 5.98 14.61
N GLN A 72 0.01 5.02 14.64
CA GLN A 72 0.38 4.41 15.91
C GLN A 72 1.02 5.42 16.85
N ALA A 73 1.89 6.26 16.32
CA ALA A 73 2.54 7.25 17.13
C ALA A 73 1.53 8.21 17.72
N GLN A 74 0.54 8.60 16.93
CA GLN A 74 -0.48 9.50 17.43
C GLN A 74 -1.33 8.83 18.47
N ALA A 75 -1.67 7.57 18.26
CA ALA A 75 -2.48 6.86 19.24
C ALA A 75 -1.76 6.71 20.56
N GLU A 76 -0.44 6.65 20.52
CA GLU A 76 0.35 6.51 21.74
C GLU A 76 0.71 7.84 22.34
N GLY A 77 0.29 8.94 21.72
CA GLY A 77 0.61 10.25 22.24
C GLY A 77 2.00 10.73 21.96
N ILE A 78 2.69 10.07 21.07
CA ILE A 78 4.04 10.46 20.72
C ILE A 78 3.98 11.56 19.67
N ARG A 79 4.56 12.72 20.03
CA ARG A 79 4.53 13.81 19.10
C ARG A 79 5.70 13.74 18.23
N ASP A 80 5.69 12.94 17.32
CA ASP A 80 6.82 12.75 16.52
C ASP A 80 6.98 13.85 15.53
N SER A 81 8.05 13.93 14.87
CA SER A 81 8.25 14.93 13.84
C SER A 81 7.65 14.40 12.56
N SER A 82 6.35 14.53 12.44
CA SER A 82 5.71 14.01 11.25
C SER A 82 6.21 14.72 10.00
N THR A 83 6.64 15.98 10.14
CA THR A 83 7.21 16.66 9.00
C THR A 83 8.48 15.96 8.51
N GLN A 84 9.33 15.58 9.46
CA GLN A 84 10.53 14.86 9.08
C GLN A 84 10.21 13.54 8.41
N ARG A 85 9.21 12.84 8.92
CA ARG A 85 8.85 11.56 8.34
C ARG A 85 8.31 11.75 6.94
N ALA A 86 7.50 12.77 6.74
CA ALA A 86 6.97 13.03 5.43
C ALA A 86 8.08 13.37 4.44
N GLU A 87 9.03 14.17 4.91
CA GLU A 87 10.15 14.52 4.05
C GLU A 87 11.01 13.30 3.72
N ALA A 88 11.20 12.44 4.69
CA ALA A 88 11.99 11.25 4.45
C ALA A 88 11.31 10.33 3.45
N LEU A 89 10.01 10.21 3.55
CA LEU A 89 9.28 9.36 2.62
C LEU A 89 9.31 9.96 1.22
N ALA A 90 9.13 11.27 1.14
CA ALA A 90 9.18 11.93 -0.16
C ALA A 90 10.54 11.73 -0.81
N LYS A 91 11.59 11.81 -0.01
CA LYS A 91 12.90 11.62 -0.53
C LYS A 91 13.10 10.19 -1.03
N ARG A 92 12.57 9.22 -0.29
CA ARG A 92 12.63 7.86 -0.75
C ARG A 92 11.94 7.66 -2.06
N LEU A 93 10.78 8.29 -2.22
CA LEU A 93 10.07 8.18 -3.48
C LEU A 93 10.87 8.78 -4.61
N GLU A 94 11.48 9.90 -4.35
CA GLU A 94 12.30 10.52 -5.38
C GLU A 94 13.49 9.65 -5.74
N GLU A 95 14.10 9.08 -4.73
CA GLU A 95 15.25 8.21 -4.98
C GLU A 95 14.86 7.00 -5.78
N ALA A 96 13.67 6.47 -5.50
CA ALA A 96 13.21 5.33 -6.25
C ALA A 96 13.05 5.68 -7.72
N LEU A 97 12.61 6.89 -7.99
CA LEU A 97 12.48 7.33 -9.35
C LEU A 97 13.85 7.48 -10.01
N GLU A 98 14.77 8.07 -9.28
CA GLU A 98 16.08 8.31 -9.84
C GLU A 98 16.85 7.04 -10.04
N GLU A 99 16.50 6.03 -9.30
CA GLU A 99 17.15 4.77 -9.50
C GLU A 99 16.69 4.04 -10.68
N THR A 100 15.77 4.58 -11.38
CA THR A 100 15.35 3.98 -12.60
C THR A 100 16.57 3.84 -13.43
N PRO A 101 16.85 2.69 -13.84
CA PRO A 101 18.08 2.48 -14.58
C PRO A 101 17.98 3.17 -15.84
N GLU A 102 18.84 3.87 -16.14
CA GLU A 102 18.82 4.47 -17.19
C GLU A 102 19.66 3.84 -17.99
N ASP A 103 20.05 3.25 -18.15
CA ASP A 103 20.84 2.76 -18.90
C ASP A 103 20.79 2.20 -19.44
#